data_574cf45cd683d28015494897f9a568cb
#
_entry.id   574cf45cd683d28015494897f9a568cb
#
_cell.length_a   1.000
_cell.length_b   1.000
_cell.length_c   1.000
_cell.angle_alpha   90.00
_cell.angle_beta   90.00
_cell.angle_gamma   90.00
#
_symmetry.space_group_name_H-M   'P 1'
#
loop_
_entity.id
_entity.type
_entity.pdbx_description
1 polymer ?
#
loop_
_entity_poly.entity_id
_entity_poly.type
_entity_poly.pdbx_seq_one_letter_code
_entity_poly.pdbx_strand_id
1 'polypeptide(L)'
;MVHLGALPGTPLYDEQRGLEGLVAQARADLVALQEAGVDAVMFGNENDRPYELEVGTASVAAMAYVIGRLRPDVRVPFGVDVLWDPCATVALAAATGAVFAREIFTGLYASDMGLWSRQAARALRDRRLYGREDLFLMFNVSAEFASPLDARSVVERARSAVFSSLADAVLVSGPMTGEPASLEVLARVKQALPDVPVLANTGVTHDNVAEVLRVADGCIVGTCLKKDGITWNPVDPQRAVAFMERVRRIREAIM
;
A
#
# COMPACT_ATOMS: atom_id res chain seq x y z
N MET A 1 -5.92 2.48 -4.11
CA MET A 1 -4.63 2.15 -4.75
C MET A 1 -4.66 2.49 -6.23
N VAL A 2 -3.65 3.20 -6.72
CA VAL A 2 -3.33 3.34 -8.14
C VAL A 2 -2.25 2.29 -8.45
N HIS A 3 -2.66 1.15 -9.02
CA HIS A 3 -1.75 0.10 -9.43
C HIS A 3 -1.13 0.51 -10.77
N LEU A 4 0.16 0.82 -10.79
CA LEU A 4 0.85 1.10 -12.04
C LEU A 4 0.88 -0.13 -12.93
N GLY A 5 0.82 0.05 -14.24
CA GLY A 5 1.11 -1.02 -15.18
C GLY A 5 2.55 -1.51 -15.03
N ALA A 6 2.87 -2.68 -15.57
CA ALA A 6 4.21 -3.24 -15.50
C ALA A 6 5.27 -2.26 -16.03
N LEU A 7 6.36 -2.09 -15.29
CA LEU A 7 7.39 -1.10 -15.54
C LEU A 7 8.43 -1.60 -16.55
N PRO A 8 9.20 -0.71 -17.20
CA PRO A 8 10.25 -1.09 -18.13
C PRO A 8 11.25 -2.08 -17.53
N GLY A 9 11.53 -3.16 -18.26
CA GLY A 9 12.41 -4.24 -17.83
C GLY A 9 11.71 -5.41 -17.15
N THR A 10 10.43 -5.27 -16.80
CA THR A 10 9.65 -6.38 -16.24
C THR A 10 9.01 -7.23 -17.34
N PRO A 11 8.74 -8.53 -17.09
CA PRO A 11 8.22 -9.45 -18.11
C PRO A 11 6.88 -9.05 -18.74
N LEU A 12 6.06 -8.28 -18.03
CA LEU A 12 4.73 -7.85 -18.47
C LEU A 12 4.69 -6.44 -19.04
N TYR A 13 5.86 -5.79 -19.22
CA TYR A 13 5.90 -4.44 -19.75
C TYR A 13 5.41 -4.37 -21.20
N ASP A 14 4.52 -3.45 -21.47
CA ASP A 14 4.00 -3.17 -22.81
C ASP A 14 4.85 -2.09 -23.50
N GLU A 15 5.83 -2.52 -24.28
CA GLU A 15 6.74 -1.62 -25.01
C GLU A 15 6.02 -0.72 -26.01
N GLN A 16 4.89 -1.17 -26.57
CA GLN A 16 4.13 -0.38 -27.56
C GLN A 16 3.44 0.80 -26.91
N ARG A 17 2.91 0.63 -25.71
CA ARG A 17 2.28 1.70 -24.93
C ARG A 17 3.32 2.59 -24.23
N GLY A 18 4.46 2.03 -23.89
CA GLY A 18 5.59 2.73 -23.28
C GLY A 18 5.22 3.47 -21.99
N LEU A 19 6.10 4.35 -21.54
CA LEU A 19 5.90 5.17 -20.34
C LEU A 19 4.69 6.10 -20.44
N GLU A 20 4.39 6.64 -21.63
CA GLU A 20 3.21 7.49 -21.81
C GLU A 20 1.90 6.72 -21.62
N GLY A 21 1.87 5.45 -22.01
CA GLY A 21 0.74 4.56 -21.74
C GLY A 21 0.55 4.30 -20.24
N LEU A 22 1.64 4.14 -19.50
CA LEU A 22 1.60 4.02 -18.01
C LEU A 22 1.06 5.30 -17.37
N VAL A 23 1.54 6.47 -17.80
CA VAL A 23 1.05 7.77 -17.31
C VAL A 23 -0.44 7.93 -17.61
N ALA A 24 -0.88 7.60 -18.81
CA ALA A 24 -2.30 7.72 -19.19
C ALA A 24 -3.21 6.81 -18.36
N GLN A 25 -2.81 5.55 -18.16
CA GLN A 25 -3.56 4.60 -17.32
C GLN A 25 -3.62 5.05 -15.87
N ALA A 26 -2.48 5.40 -15.29
CA ALA A 26 -2.42 5.82 -13.88
C ALA A 26 -3.18 7.14 -13.65
N ARG A 27 -3.20 8.04 -14.63
CA ARG A 27 -4.01 9.28 -14.58
C ARG A 27 -5.49 8.97 -14.54
N ALA A 28 -5.97 8.06 -15.37
CA ALA A 28 -7.38 7.67 -15.38
C ALA A 28 -7.81 7.07 -14.02
N ASP A 29 -6.99 6.17 -13.46
CA ASP A 29 -7.24 5.58 -12.14
C ASP A 29 -7.21 6.64 -11.03
N LEU A 30 -6.23 7.56 -11.05
CA LEU A 30 -6.11 8.66 -10.09
C LEU A 30 -7.36 9.57 -10.10
N VAL A 31 -7.79 9.99 -11.29
CA VAL A 31 -8.97 10.86 -11.45
C VAL A 31 -10.21 10.16 -10.92
N ALA A 32 -10.45 8.92 -11.31
CA ALA A 32 -11.63 8.15 -10.87
C ALA A 32 -11.68 8.00 -9.35
N LEU A 33 -10.54 7.72 -8.69
CA LEU A 33 -10.46 7.62 -7.24
C LEU A 33 -10.73 8.95 -6.55
N GLN A 34 -10.15 10.04 -7.02
CA GLN A 34 -10.34 11.37 -6.44
C GLN A 34 -11.79 11.86 -6.61
N GLU A 35 -12.41 11.62 -7.76
CA GLU A 35 -13.81 11.96 -8.00
C GLU A 35 -14.78 11.15 -7.13
N ALA A 36 -14.43 9.91 -6.80
CA ALA A 36 -15.17 9.13 -5.82
C ALA A 36 -15.07 9.69 -4.38
N GLY A 37 -14.06 10.52 -4.10
CA GLY A 37 -13.87 11.18 -2.81
C GLY A 37 -13.08 10.31 -1.81
N VAL A 38 -12.05 9.59 -2.27
CA VAL A 38 -11.11 8.91 -1.37
C VAL A 38 -10.31 9.92 -0.53
N ASP A 39 -9.94 9.54 0.69
CA ASP A 39 -9.20 10.44 1.59
C ASP A 39 -7.74 10.63 1.15
N ALA A 40 -7.14 9.61 0.54
CA ALA A 40 -5.78 9.61 0.01
C ALA A 40 -5.63 8.59 -1.12
N VAL A 41 -4.58 8.73 -1.92
CA VAL A 41 -4.20 7.75 -2.95
C VAL A 41 -2.80 7.20 -2.67
N MET A 42 -2.52 5.99 -3.14
CA MET A 42 -1.18 5.41 -3.07
C MET A 42 -0.82 4.76 -4.41
N PHE A 43 0.37 5.06 -4.90
CA PHE A 43 0.92 4.49 -6.13
C PHE A 43 1.81 3.30 -5.79
N GLY A 44 1.59 2.18 -6.46
CA GLY A 44 2.38 0.97 -6.27
C GLY A 44 2.61 0.22 -7.58
N ASN A 45 3.65 -0.62 -7.60
CA ASN A 45 4.09 -1.37 -8.77
C ASN A 45 3.54 -2.80 -8.81
N GLU A 46 2.27 -3.01 -8.43
CA GLU A 46 1.66 -4.34 -8.32
C GLU A 46 1.71 -5.19 -9.59
N ASN A 47 1.92 -4.58 -10.76
CA ASN A 47 2.01 -5.32 -12.01
C ASN A 47 3.44 -5.80 -12.37
N ASP A 48 4.45 -5.52 -11.55
CA ASP A 48 5.84 -5.95 -11.78
C ASP A 48 6.08 -7.43 -11.40
N ARG A 49 5.21 -8.30 -11.87
CA ARG A 49 5.30 -9.74 -11.59
C ARG A 49 6.21 -10.47 -12.58
N PRO A 50 7.03 -11.44 -12.10
CA PRO A 50 7.29 -11.80 -10.69
C PRO A 50 8.04 -10.69 -9.95
N TYR A 51 7.76 -10.56 -8.64
CA TYR A 51 8.33 -9.50 -7.82
C TYR A 51 9.80 -9.75 -7.46
N GLU A 52 10.52 -8.66 -7.24
CA GLU A 52 11.89 -8.66 -6.73
C GLU A 52 11.93 -8.12 -5.29
N LEU A 53 12.87 -8.61 -4.48
CA LEU A 53 13.07 -8.12 -3.11
C LEU A 53 13.89 -6.83 -3.05
N GLU A 54 14.71 -6.60 -4.07
CA GLU A 54 15.45 -5.37 -4.31
C GLU A 54 15.21 -4.96 -5.76
N VAL A 55 14.44 -3.91 -5.96
CA VAL A 55 14.05 -3.49 -7.30
C VAL A 55 15.19 -2.79 -8.02
N GLY A 56 15.27 -3.01 -9.33
CA GLY A 56 16.25 -2.34 -10.18
C GLY A 56 16.01 -0.82 -10.25
N THR A 57 17.09 -0.06 -10.45
CA THR A 57 17.06 1.40 -10.61
C THR A 57 16.07 1.85 -11.70
N ALA A 58 15.89 1.05 -12.75
CA ALA A 58 14.96 1.36 -13.84
C ALA A 58 13.50 1.43 -13.35
N SER A 59 13.08 0.50 -12.48
CA SER A 59 11.72 0.49 -11.92
C SER A 59 11.47 1.73 -11.04
N VAL A 60 12.40 2.07 -10.15
CA VAL A 60 12.29 3.27 -9.31
C VAL A 60 12.24 4.54 -10.15
N ALA A 61 13.12 4.64 -11.17
CA ALA A 61 13.15 5.78 -12.08
C ALA A 61 11.84 5.91 -12.88
N ALA A 62 11.29 4.81 -13.38
CA ALA A 62 10.03 4.79 -14.11
C ALA A 62 8.85 5.19 -13.20
N MET A 63 8.79 4.68 -11.96
CA MET A 63 7.78 5.11 -10.98
C MET A 63 7.88 6.60 -10.68
N ALA A 64 9.09 7.11 -10.44
CA ALA A 64 9.33 8.53 -10.19
C ALA A 64 8.88 9.39 -11.38
N TYR A 65 9.18 8.95 -12.62
CA TYR A 65 8.73 9.62 -13.85
C TYR A 65 7.20 9.66 -13.92
N VAL A 66 6.53 8.52 -13.77
CA VAL A 66 5.06 8.44 -13.86
C VAL A 66 4.41 9.32 -12.78
N ILE A 67 4.83 9.21 -11.53
CA ILE A 67 4.28 10.00 -10.42
C ILE A 67 4.56 11.49 -10.64
N GLY A 68 5.76 11.85 -11.09
CA GLY A 68 6.12 13.23 -11.40
C GLY A 68 5.22 13.85 -12.48
N ARG A 69 4.87 13.06 -13.52
CA ARG A 69 3.93 13.47 -14.59
C ARG A 69 2.49 13.61 -14.09
N LEU A 70 2.11 12.90 -13.04
CA LEU A 70 0.78 12.96 -12.43
C LEU A 70 0.68 14.00 -11.31
N ARG A 71 1.82 14.49 -10.80
CA ARG A 71 1.86 15.39 -9.63
C ARG A 71 0.92 16.60 -9.74
N PRO A 72 0.78 17.28 -10.91
CA PRO A 72 -0.15 18.39 -11.06
C PRO A 72 -1.64 17.99 -10.94
N ASP A 73 -1.96 16.72 -11.16
CA ASP A 73 -3.33 16.20 -11.12
C ASP A 73 -3.72 15.68 -9.74
N VAL A 74 -2.75 15.53 -8.82
CA VAL A 74 -2.99 15.02 -7.46
C VAL A 74 -3.59 16.11 -6.58
N ARG A 75 -4.79 15.86 -6.07
CA ARG A 75 -5.61 16.78 -5.25
C ARG A 75 -5.79 16.35 -3.80
N VAL A 76 -5.37 15.13 -3.46
CA VAL A 76 -5.46 14.55 -2.11
C VAL A 76 -4.08 14.12 -1.64
N PRO A 77 -3.83 13.91 -0.34
CA PRO A 77 -2.59 13.31 0.12
C PRO A 77 -2.27 12.04 -0.65
N PHE A 78 -0.98 11.86 -0.99
CA PHE A 78 -0.58 10.64 -1.69
C PHE A 78 0.63 9.97 -1.06
N GLY A 79 0.65 8.66 -1.18
CA GLY A 79 1.74 7.79 -0.76
C GLY A 79 2.30 6.94 -1.88
N VAL A 80 3.34 6.20 -1.57
CA VAL A 80 4.02 5.28 -2.48
C VAL A 80 4.34 3.95 -1.81
N ASP A 81 4.45 2.93 -2.66
CA ASP A 81 4.80 1.58 -2.28
C ASP A 81 5.60 0.93 -3.43
N VAL A 82 6.86 0.65 -3.21
CA VAL A 82 7.68 -0.14 -4.13
C VAL A 82 7.75 -1.54 -3.55
N LEU A 83 6.82 -2.40 -4.00
CA LEU A 83 6.72 -3.79 -3.53
C LEU A 83 8.06 -4.51 -3.76
N TRP A 84 8.55 -4.95 -2.88
CA TRP A 84 8.89 -5.45 -1.57
C TRP A 84 10.21 -4.81 -1.11
N ASP A 85 10.45 -3.54 -1.49
CA ASP A 85 11.69 -2.83 -1.24
C ASP A 85 11.48 -1.57 -0.38
N PRO A 86 11.64 -1.67 0.95
CA PRO A 86 11.46 -0.54 1.86
C PRO A 86 12.40 0.65 1.59
N CYS A 87 13.62 0.39 1.15
CA CYS A 87 14.59 1.46 0.87
C CYS A 87 14.24 2.19 -0.42
N ALA A 88 13.86 1.46 -1.47
CA ALA A 88 13.36 2.05 -2.71
C ALA A 88 12.07 2.84 -2.48
N THR A 89 11.17 2.33 -1.61
CA THR A 89 9.92 3.03 -1.23
C THR A 89 10.22 4.39 -0.58
N VAL A 90 11.15 4.44 0.38
CA VAL A 90 11.56 5.68 1.04
C VAL A 90 12.25 6.64 0.07
N ALA A 91 13.12 6.13 -0.81
CA ALA A 91 13.77 6.94 -1.84
C ALA A 91 12.77 7.53 -2.84
N LEU A 92 11.81 6.73 -3.30
CA LEU A 92 10.73 7.19 -4.18
C LEU A 92 9.86 8.24 -3.51
N ALA A 93 9.50 8.04 -2.24
CA ALA A 93 8.74 9.02 -1.47
C ALA A 93 9.47 10.36 -1.36
N ALA A 94 10.78 10.32 -1.12
CA ALA A 94 11.62 11.52 -1.06
C ALA A 94 11.66 12.25 -2.41
N ALA A 95 11.83 11.51 -3.51
CA ALA A 95 11.93 12.08 -4.85
C ALA A 95 10.61 12.68 -5.36
N THR A 96 9.47 12.11 -4.96
CA THR A 96 8.14 12.49 -5.50
C THR A 96 7.36 13.44 -4.59
N GLY A 97 7.78 13.61 -3.34
CA GLY A 97 7.07 14.40 -2.33
C GLY A 97 5.83 13.68 -1.79
N ALA A 98 5.80 12.35 -1.82
CA ALA A 98 4.78 11.57 -1.13
C ALA A 98 4.81 11.86 0.37
N VAL A 99 3.64 11.87 1.02
CA VAL A 99 3.52 12.21 2.44
C VAL A 99 3.42 10.97 3.33
N PHE A 100 3.18 9.80 2.75
CA PHE A 100 3.26 8.52 3.45
C PHE A 100 3.85 7.43 2.55
N ALA A 101 4.33 6.38 3.16
CA ALA A 101 4.83 5.20 2.48
C ALA A 101 4.35 3.94 3.22
N ARG A 102 3.98 2.93 2.45
CA ARG A 102 3.62 1.60 2.96
C ARG A 102 4.68 0.60 2.54
N GLU A 103 5.07 -0.28 3.42
CA GLU A 103 5.87 -1.46 3.08
C GLU A 103 5.96 -2.45 4.25
N ILE A 104 6.59 -3.61 4.00
CA ILE A 104 7.03 -4.55 5.02
C ILE A 104 8.44 -4.17 5.46
N PHE A 105 8.55 -3.32 6.46
CA PHE A 105 9.83 -2.82 6.97
C PHE A 105 10.52 -3.80 7.93
N THR A 106 9.78 -4.75 8.52
CA THR A 106 10.29 -5.65 9.57
C THR A 106 9.96 -7.10 9.27
N GLY A 107 10.74 -8.01 9.84
CA GLY A 107 10.49 -9.44 9.81
C GLY A 107 11.45 -10.24 8.94
N LEU A 108 11.39 -11.55 9.13
CA LEU A 108 12.08 -12.56 8.34
C LEU A 108 11.02 -13.50 7.77
N TYR A 109 11.04 -13.71 6.46
CA TYR A 109 10.00 -14.44 5.74
C TYR A 109 10.56 -15.45 4.76
N ALA A 110 9.77 -16.49 4.48
CA ALA A 110 9.96 -17.41 3.36
C ALA A 110 8.80 -17.26 2.37
N SER A 111 9.12 -17.18 1.08
CA SER A 111 8.14 -17.02 0.00
C SER A 111 8.68 -17.57 -1.31
N ASP A 112 7.89 -17.45 -2.40
CA ASP A 112 8.33 -17.76 -3.76
C ASP A 112 9.50 -16.86 -4.23
N MET A 113 9.68 -15.68 -3.58
CA MET A 113 10.82 -14.81 -3.78
C MET A 113 12.07 -15.24 -2.99
N GLY A 114 12.02 -16.39 -2.30
CA GLY A 114 13.08 -16.91 -1.45
C GLY A 114 12.99 -16.42 0.00
N LEU A 115 14.12 -16.44 0.70
CA LEU A 115 14.24 -15.93 2.06
C LEU A 115 14.53 -14.43 2.03
N TRP A 116 13.78 -13.66 2.81
CA TRP A 116 13.97 -12.23 2.91
C TRP A 116 13.90 -11.70 4.33
N SER A 117 14.88 -10.86 4.65
CA SER A 117 15.01 -10.17 5.93
C SER A 117 14.81 -8.68 5.70
N ARG A 118 13.91 -8.09 6.46
CA ARG A 118 13.64 -6.64 6.35
C ARG A 118 14.35 -5.87 7.44
N GLN A 119 14.87 -4.72 7.05
CA GLN A 119 15.69 -3.88 7.92
C GLN A 119 15.09 -2.47 8.03
N ALA A 120 14.09 -2.29 8.88
CA ALA A 120 13.51 -0.98 9.17
C ALA A 120 14.60 0.06 9.48
N ALA A 121 15.64 -0.35 10.21
CA ALA A 121 16.75 0.52 10.58
C ALA A 121 17.45 1.18 9.37
N ARG A 122 17.56 0.49 8.23
CA ARG A 122 18.14 1.06 7.01
C ARG A 122 17.18 2.10 6.41
N ALA A 123 15.92 1.72 6.21
CA ALA A 123 14.91 2.61 5.62
C ALA A 123 14.70 3.89 6.45
N LEU A 124 14.72 3.79 7.79
CA LEU A 124 14.58 4.97 8.65
C LEU A 124 15.82 5.88 8.60
N ARG A 125 17.02 5.31 8.45
CA ARG A 125 18.23 6.12 8.24
C ARG A 125 18.22 6.80 6.87
N ASP A 126 17.76 6.12 5.83
CA ASP A 126 17.59 6.69 4.50
C ASP A 126 16.53 7.81 4.54
N ARG A 127 15.39 7.62 5.27
CA ARG A 127 14.38 8.69 5.52
C ARG A 127 15.03 9.96 6.08
N ARG A 128 15.88 9.80 7.11
CA ARG A 128 16.60 10.94 7.71
C ARG A 128 17.64 11.54 6.77
N LEU A 129 18.41 10.68 6.07
CA LEU A 129 19.42 11.13 5.10
C LEU A 129 18.80 12.00 3.99
N TYR A 130 17.58 11.67 3.56
CA TYR A 130 16.84 12.42 2.55
C TYR A 130 16.09 13.63 3.11
N GLY A 131 16.21 13.93 4.41
CA GLY A 131 15.52 15.06 5.04
C GLY A 131 13.99 14.89 5.08
N ARG A 132 13.49 13.66 5.20
CA ARG A 132 12.07 13.32 5.15
C ARG A 132 11.57 12.71 6.47
N GLU A 133 11.96 13.29 7.59
CA GLU A 133 11.45 12.90 8.90
C GLU A 133 9.93 13.09 9.02
N ASP A 134 9.35 13.92 8.16
CA ASP A 134 7.90 14.13 8.00
C ASP A 134 7.17 12.96 7.34
N LEU A 135 7.88 12.07 6.62
CA LEU A 135 7.28 10.96 5.88
C LEU A 135 6.65 9.94 6.86
N PHE A 136 5.33 9.78 6.76
CA PHE A 136 4.57 8.85 7.59
C PHE A 136 4.76 7.41 7.08
N LEU A 137 5.30 6.53 7.92
CA LEU A 137 5.61 5.15 7.55
C LEU A 137 4.58 4.16 8.10
N MET A 138 3.86 3.51 7.19
CA MET A 138 2.89 2.47 7.49
C MET A 138 3.53 1.09 7.36
N PHE A 139 3.68 0.39 8.47
CA PHE A 139 4.34 -0.94 8.50
C PHE A 139 3.32 -2.06 8.33
N ASN A 140 3.37 -2.78 7.23
CA ASN A 140 2.63 -4.03 7.11
C ASN A 140 3.33 -5.11 7.95
N VAL A 141 2.64 -5.65 8.95
CA VAL A 141 3.16 -6.65 9.89
C VAL A 141 2.70 -8.08 9.59
N SER A 142 1.98 -8.26 8.48
CA SER A 142 1.56 -9.55 7.96
C SER A 142 1.79 -9.58 6.44
N ALA A 143 2.94 -10.11 6.03
CA ALA A 143 3.32 -10.15 4.62
C ALA A 143 2.40 -11.06 3.80
N GLU A 144 1.91 -10.54 2.68
CA GLU A 144 1.22 -11.34 1.67
C GLU A 144 2.22 -12.26 0.95
N PHE A 145 1.74 -13.37 0.41
CA PHE A 145 2.54 -14.35 -0.36
C PHE A 145 3.77 -14.90 0.39
N ALA A 146 3.78 -14.78 1.74
CA ALA A 146 4.95 -15.17 2.54
C ALA A 146 4.54 -15.71 3.90
N SER A 147 5.40 -16.56 4.45
CA SER A 147 5.26 -17.09 5.81
C SER A 147 6.35 -16.49 6.70
N PRO A 148 6.00 -15.93 7.86
CA PRO A 148 7.00 -15.48 8.82
C PRO A 148 7.77 -16.67 9.38
N LEU A 149 9.07 -16.49 9.60
CA LEU A 149 9.95 -17.52 10.17
C LEU A 149 10.15 -17.36 11.68
N ASP A 150 9.51 -16.37 12.28
CA ASP A 150 9.44 -16.24 13.73
C ASP A 150 8.10 -16.79 14.27
N ALA A 151 8.09 -17.16 15.55
CA ALA A 151 6.91 -17.70 16.23
C ALA A 151 5.99 -16.62 16.83
N ARG A 152 6.31 -15.34 16.63
CA ARG A 152 5.53 -14.22 17.20
C ARG A 152 4.16 -14.10 16.51
N SER A 153 3.15 -13.85 17.29
CA SER A 153 1.82 -13.49 16.77
C SER A 153 1.87 -12.15 16.01
N VAL A 154 0.88 -11.87 15.18
CA VAL A 154 0.73 -10.58 14.49
C VAL A 154 0.71 -9.43 15.51
N VAL A 155 0.06 -9.61 16.66
CA VAL A 155 0.02 -8.61 17.75
C VAL A 155 1.41 -8.32 18.30
N GLU A 156 2.22 -9.33 18.56
CA GLU A 156 3.58 -9.15 19.06
C GLU A 156 4.48 -8.47 18.00
N ARG A 157 4.33 -8.84 16.73
CA ARG A 157 5.04 -8.15 15.63
C ARG A 157 4.63 -6.68 15.53
N ALA A 158 3.33 -6.37 15.64
CA ALA A 158 2.82 -5.02 15.61
C ALA A 158 3.39 -4.17 16.76
N ARG A 159 3.35 -4.68 17.99
CA ARG A 159 3.95 -4.00 19.15
C ARG A 159 5.45 -3.77 18.99
N SER A 160 6.17 -4.76 18.48
CA SER A 160 7.60 -4.64 18.18
C SER A 160 7.88 -3.61 17.08
N ALA A 161 7.08 -3.57 16.03
CA ALA A 161 7.21 -2.59 14.95
C ALA A 161 7.09 -1.15 15.46
N VAL A 162 6.13 -0.89 16.32
CA VAL A 162 5.94 0.44 16.93
C VAL A 162 7.07 0.76 17.91
N PHE A 163 7.33 -0.14 18.86
CA PHE A 163 8.26 0.14 19.96
C PHE A 163 9.72 0.21 19.51
N SER A 164 10.18 -0.75 18.70
CA SER A 164 11.61 -0.87 18.35
C SER A 164 11.95 -0.38 16.95
N SER A 165 10.97 -0.33 16.05
CA SER A 165 11.19 0.04 14.64
C SER A 165 10.49 1.33 14.24
N LEU A 166 9.84 2.02 15.20
CA LEU A 166 9.30 3.36 15.05
C LEU A 166 8.26 3.48 13.92
N ALA A 167 7.38 2.48 13.80
CA ALA A 167 6.26 2.54 12.87
C ALA A 167 5.28 3.65 13.28
N ASP A 168 4.87 4.50 12.33
CA ASP A 168 3.87 5.53 12.54
C ASP A 168 2.44 4.97 12.49
N ALA A 169 2.24 3.90 11.71
CA ALA A 169 1.01 3.12 11.66
C ALA A 169 1.30 1.64 11.38
N VAL A 170 0.33 0.78 11.67
CA VAL A 170 0.41 -0.66 11.45
C VAL A 170 -0.67 -1.10 10.48
N LEU A 171 -0.29 -1.95 9.53
CA LEU A 171 -1.18 -2.56 8.57
C LEU A 171 -1.26 -4.07 8.81
N VAL A 172 -2.46 -4.61 8.68
CA VAL A 172 -2.71 -6.05 8.74
C VAL A 172 -3.31 -6.50 7.42
N SER A 173 -2.63 -7.43 6.76
CA SER A 173 -3.06 -8.02 5.48
C SER A 173 -3.65 -9.41 5.67
N GLY A 174 -4.45 -9.83 4.69
CA GLY A 174 -4.76 -11.22 4.44
C GLY A 174 -3.58 -11.97 3.80
N PRO A 175 -3.73 -13.26 3.49
CA PRO A 175 -2.64 -14.09 2.97
C PRO A 175 -2.17 -13.69 1.57
N MET A 176 -3.04 -13.07 0.77
CA MET A 176 -2.71 -12.57 -0.56
C MET A 176 -3.60 -11.40 -0.99
N THR A 177 -3.21 -10.74 -2.08
CA THR A 177 -3.96 -9.61 -2.63
C THR A 177 -5.41 -10.00 -2.93
N GLY A 178 -6.35 -9.22 -2.40
CA GLY A 178 -7.78 -9.45 -2.56
C GLY A 178 -8.41 -10.36 -1.49
N GLU A 179 -7.62 -11.05 -0.68
CA GLU A 179 -8.12 -11.81 0.47
C GLU A 179 -8.15 -10.96 1.73
N PRO A 180 -9.22 -11.02 2.54
CA PRO A 180 -9.38 -10.13 3.69
C PRO A 180 -8.47 -10.50 4.86
N ALA A 181 -7.99 -9.48 5.56
CA ALA A 181 -7.40 -9.64 6.87
C ALA A 181 -8.45 -10.16 7.87
N SER A 182 -8.03 -10.99 8.82
CA SER A 182 -8.91 -11.45 9.90
C SER A 182 -9.37 -10.27 10.76
N LEU A 183 -10.69 -10.09 10.90
CA LEU A 183 -11.28 -9.07 11.79
C LEU A 183 -10.87 -9.26 13.25
N GLU A 184 -10.75 -10.52 13.68
CA GLU A 184 -10.28 -10.83 15.05
C GLU A 184 -8.84 -10.34 15.24
N VAL A 185 -7.96 -10.61 14.28
CA VAL A 185 -6.56 -10.15 14.35
C VAL A 185 -6.48 -8.63 14.34
N LEU A 186 -7.22 -7.96 13.46
CA LEU A 186 -7.31 -6.50 13.41
C LEU A 186 -7.76 -5.92 14.76
N ALA A 187 -8.84 -6.44 15.34
CA ALA A 187 -9.36 -6.00 16.64
C ALA A 187 -8.33 -6.19 17.75
N ARG A 188 -7.64 -7.34 17.80
CA ARG A 188 -6.60 -7.63 18.78
C ARG A 188 -5.38 -6.71 18.63
N VAL A 189 -4.97 -6.41 17.40
CA VAL A 189 -3.87 -5.46 17.14
C VAL A 189 -4.28 -4.05 17.59
N LYS A 190 -5.50 -3.60 17.24
CA LYS A 190 -6.01 -2.28 17.67
C LYS A 190 -6.13 -2.18 19.19
N GLN A 191 -6.61 -3.22 19.86
CA GLN A 191 -6.67 -3.26 21.33
C GLN A 191 -5.28 -3.17 21.98
N ALA A 192 -4.26 -3.79 21.35
CA ALA A 192 -2.88 -3.78 21.84
C ALA A 192 -2.14 -2.45 21.56
N LEU A 193 -2.63 -1.66 20.61
CA LEU A 193 -2.06 -0.40 20.13
C LEU A 193 -3.14 0.69 20.02
N PRO A 194 -3.78 1.10 21.12
CA PRO A 194 -4.93 2.01 21.09
C PRO A 194 -4.60 3.38 20.50
N ASP A 195 -3.38 3.86 20.69
CA ASP A 195 -2.92 5.20 20.28
C ASP A 195 -2.24 5.22 18.90
N VAL A 196 -2.11 4.06 18.23
CA VAL A 196 -1.46 3.94 16.92
C VAL A 196 -2.52 3.61 15.87
N PRO A 197 -2.50 4.26 14.70
CA PRO A 197 -3.40 3.89 13.62
C PRO A 197 -3.17 2.44 13.17
N VAL A 198 -4.26 1.66 13.09
CA VAL A 198 -4.27 0.28 12.59
C VAL A 198 -5.20 0.21 11.40
N LEU A 199 -4.69 -0.22 10.24
CA LEU A 199 -5.44 -0.28 9.00
C LEU A 199 -5.53 -1.72 8.47
N ALA A 200 -6.66 -2.05 7.85
CA ALA A 200 -6.77 -3.24 7.02
C ALA A 200 -6.13 -2.96 5.64
N ASN A 201 -5.26 -3.86 5.18
CA ASN A 201 -4.48 -3.62 3.97
C ASN A 201 -4.97 -4.38 2.74
N THR A 202 -5.60 -5.53 2.89
CA THR A 202 -6.08 -6.35 1.76
C THR A 202 -7.54 -6.77 1.94
N GLY A 203 -8.17 -7.17 0.82
CA GLY A 203 -9.47 -7.83 0.80
C GLY A 203 -10.64 -7.02 1.33
N VAL A 204 -10.49 -5.71 1.47
CA VAL A 204 -11.62 -4.85 1.85
C VAL A 204 -12.52 -4.64 0.64
N THR A 205 -13.81 -4.92 0.85
CA THR A 205 -14.85 -4.87 -0.17
C THR A 205 -16.00 -3.99 0.27
N HIS A 206 -16.90 -3.70 -0.67
CA HIS A 206 -18.17 -3.03 -0.36
C HIS A 206 -18.95 -3.75 0.76
N ASP A 207 -18.90 -5.08 0.81
CA ASP A 207 -19.70 -5.86 1.75
C ASP A 207 -19.11 -5.88 3.16
N ASN A 208 -17.78 -5.97 3.30
CA ASN A 208 -17.12 -6.10 4.61
C ASN A 208 -16.59 -4.79 5.20
N VAL A 209 -16.57 -3.68 4.45
CA VAL A 209 -15.98 -2.42 4.92
C VAL A 209 -16.61 -1.89 6.22
N ALA A 210 -17.89 -2.16 6.45
CA ALA A 210 -18.55 -1.76 7.68
C ALA A 210 -18.01 -2.49 8.92
N GLU A 211 -17.69 -3.77 8.79
CA GLU A 211 -17.11 -4.57 9.86
C GLU A 211 -15.64 -4.17 10.09
N VAL A 212 -14.90 -3.94 9.02
CA VAL A 212 -13.50 -3.48 9.07
C VAL A 212 -13.42 -2.14 9.82
N LEU A 213 -14.24 -1.14 9.48
CA LEU A 213 -14.19 0.18 10.09
C LEU A 213 -14.72 0.25 11.54
N ARG A 214 -15.30 -0.85 12.06
CA ARG A 214 -15.61 -0.96 13.50
C ARG A 214 -14.39 -1.37 14.34
N VAL A 215 -13.40 -2.00 13.73
CA VAL A 215 -12.24 -2.58 14.43
C VAL A 215 -10.90 -2.00 14.01
N ALA A 216 -10.86 -1.21 12.94
CA ALA A 216 -9.67 -0.57 12.41
C ALA A 216 -9.93 0.92 12.15
N ASP A 217 -8.87 1.73 12.18
CA ASP A 217 -8.96 3.19 11.96
C ASP A 217 -9.12 3.56 10.48
N GLY A 218 -8.88 2.60 9.59
CA GLY A 218 -9.00 2.79 8.14
C GLY A 218 -8.68 1.54 7.34
N CYS A 219 -8.63 1.70 6.03
CA CYS A 219 -8.28 0.61 5.13
C CYS A 219 -7.61 1.10 3.84
N ILE A 220 -6.77 0.22 3.24
CA ILE A 220 -6.22 0.39 1.91
C ILE A 220 -7.00 -0.51 0.95
N VAL A 221 -7.55 0.06 -0.12
CA VAL A 221 -8.44 -0.65 -1.04
C VAL A 221 -7.89 -0.58 -2.46
N GLY A 222 -7.79 -1.74 -3.09
CA GLY A 222 -7.36 -1.87 -4.49
C GLY A 222 -8.41 -2.62 -5.32
N THR A 223 -8.36 -3.94 -5.29
CA THR A 223 -9.12 -4.89 -6.13
C THR A 223 -10.62 -4.59 -6.17
N CYS A 224 -11.25 -4.28 -5.05
CA CYS A 224 -12.69 -4.01 -4.97
C CYS A 224 -13.14 -2.85 -5.87
N LEU A 225 -12.27 -1.86 -6.08
CA LEU A 225 -12.56 -0.67 -6.88
C LEU A 225 -12.25 -0.85 -8.38
N LYS A 226 -11.67 -1.98 -8.75
CA LYS A 226 -11.29 -2.27 -10.13
C LYS A 226 -12.48 -2.82 -10.94
N LYS A 227 -12.46 -2.63 -12.24
CA LYS A 227 -13.44 -3.18 -13.16
C LYS A 227 -13.53 -4.70 -12.96
N ASP A 228 -14.75 -5.20 -12.84
CA ASP A 228 -15.09 -6.60 -12.60
C ASP A 228 -14.50 -7.20 -11.29
N GLY A 229 -13.94 -6.35 -10.41
CA GLY A 229 -13.25 -6.83 -9.20
C GLY A 229 -11.93 -7.56 -9.48
N ILE A 230 -11.32 -7.33 -10.61
CA ILE A 230 -10.05 -7.94 -11.02
C ILE A 230 -8.92 -6.95 -10.75
N THR A 231 -7.94 -7.36 -9.94
CA THR A 231 -6.81 -6.53 -9.48
C THR A 231 -6.07 -5.82 -10.61
N TRP A 232 -5.96 -6.47 -11.76
CA TRP A 232 -5.17 -6.01 -12.91
C TRP A 232 -5.93 -5.07 -13.86
N ASN A 233 -7.23 -4.94 -13.66
CA ASN A 233 -8.06 -4.04 -14.43
C ASN A 233 -7.92 -2.58 -13.95
N PRO A 234 -8.27 -1.58 -14.77
CA PRO A 234 -8.35 -0.20 -14.34
C PRO A 234 -9.42 0.01 -13.25
N VAL A 235 -9.32 1.12 -12.54
CA VAL A 235 -10.37 1.54 -11.59
C VAL A 235 -11.69 1.72 -12.33
N ASP A 236 -12.75 1.19 -11.77
CA ASP A 236 -14.13 1.43 -12.21
C ASP A 236 -14.69 2.62 -11.41
N PRO A 237 -14.99 3.75 -12.07
CA PRO A 237 -15.50 4.95 -11.37
C PRO A 237 -16.79 4.69 -10.60
N GLN A 238 -17.69 3.85 -11.13
CA GLN A 238 -18.99 3.56 -10.47
C GLN A 238 -18.76 2.72 -9.20
N ARG A 239 -17.88 1.73 -9.25
CA ARG A 239 -17.52 0.95 -8.07
C ARG A 239 -16.83 1.80 -7.01
N ALA A 240 -15.95 2.71 -7.42
CA ALA A 240 -15.27 3.62 -6.50
C ALA A 240 -16.26 4.57 -5.81
N VAL A 241 -17.17 5.17 -6.55
CA VAL A 241 -18.23 6.04 -6.01
C VAL A 241 -19.13 5.27 -5.02
N ALA A 242 -19.65 4.11 -5.43
CA ALA A 242 -20.52 3.28 -4.59
C ALA A 242 -19.84 2.87 -3.27
N PHE A 243 -18.54 2.52 -3.35
CA PHE A 243 -17.74 2.19 -2.15
C PHE A 243 -17.63 3.40 -1.21
N MET A 244 -17.28 4.57 -1.71
CA MET A 244 -17.11 5.77 -0.90
C MET A 244 -18.43 6.31 -0.35
N GLU A 245 -19.53 6.16 -1.04
CA GLU A 245 -20.88 6.45 -0.51
C GLU A 245 -21.21 5.56 0.69
N ARG A 246 -20.88 4.27 0.60
CA ARG A 246 -21.04 3.35 1.73
C ARG A 246 -20.16 3.75 2.92
N VAL A 247 -18.89 4.09 2.67
CA VAL A 247 -17.95 4.55 3.72
C VAL A 247 -18.49 5.80 4.41
N ARG A 248 -19.00 6.79 3.67
CA ARG A 248 -19.59 8.02 4.25
C ARG A 248 -20.76 7.69 5.18
N ARG A 249 -21.69 6.85 4.74
CA ARG A 249 -22.84 6.41 5.59
C ARG A 249 -22.39 5.69 6.86
N ILE A 250 -21.32 4.88 6.77
CA ILE A 250 -20.77 4.19 7.95
C ILE A 250 -20.17 5.21 8.91
N ARG A 251 -19.39 6.18 8.44
CA ARG A 251 -18.79 7.24 9.26
C ARG A 251 -19.86 8.07 9.98
N GLU A 252 -20.92 8.45 9.29
CA GLU A 252 -22.06 9.17 9.89
C GLU A 252 -22.77 8.38 10.99
N ALA A 253 -22.78 7.05 10.91
CA ALA A 253 -23.40 6.18 11.90
C ALA A 253 -22.52 5.87 13.13
N ILE A 254 -21.19 6.12 13.05
CA ILE A 254 -20.22 5.86 14.12
C ILE A 254 -19.93 7.14 14.93
N MET A 255 -20.10 8.33 14.33
CA MET A 255 -20.00 9.63 15.00
C MET A 255 -21.23 9.92 15.86
#